data_c623a39aca4ad771a353b99340b33d21
#
_entry.id   c623a39aca4ad771a353b99340b33d21
#
_cell.length_a   1.000
_cell.length_b   1.000
_cell.length_c   1.000
_cell.angle_alpha   90.00
_cell.angle_beta   90.00
_cell.angle_gamma   90.00
#
_symmetry.space_group_name_H-M   'P 1'
#
loop_
_entity.id
_entity.type
_entity.pdbx_description
1 polymer ?
#
loop_
_entity_poly.entity_id
_entity_poly.type
_entity_poly.pdbx_seq_one_letter_code
_entity_poly.pdbx_strand_id
1 'polypeptide(L)'
;MHIAVCDDEKNCLDNMEQLLKSYPGISRTEYYQKLEDLSAALKSGITYDLILMDIEWNQSTENGIQFAAQYNLLSPQTQFIFVTAYNDKFSQ
;
A
#
# COMPACT_ATOMS: atom_id res chain seq x y z
N MET A 1 -2.66 4.29 14.76
CA MET A 1 -2.53 3.27 13.70
C MET A 1 -1.44 3.66 12.73
N HIS A 2 -0.54 2.76 12.45
CA HIS A 2 0.55 2.98 11.50
C HIS A 2 0.19 2.36 10.17
N ILE A 3 0.14 3.17 9.10
CA ILE A 3 -0.36 2.75 7.79
C ILE A 3 0.71 2.96 6.72
N ALA A 4 0.81 2.01 5.80
CA ALA A 4 1.56 2.17 4.57
C ALA A 4 0.59 2.27 3.40
N VAL A 5 0.86 3.19 2.48
CA VAL A 5 0.08 3.35 1.26
C VAL A 5 1.02 3.11 0.08
N CYS A 6 0.66 2.17 -0.77
CA CYS A 6 1.55 1.69 -1.81
C CYS A 6 0.87 1.73 -3.17
N ASP A 7 1.42 2.53 -4.08
CA ASP A 7 0.90 2.72 -5.43
C ASP A 7 2.04 3.25 -6.30
N ASP A 8 2.14 2.79 -7.53
CA ASP A 8 3.19 3.26 -8.42
C ASP A 8 2.87 4.62 -9.04
N GLU A 9 1.64 5.10 -8.92
CA GLU A 9 1.25 6.42 -9.40
C GLU A 9 1.26 7.43 -8.26
N LYS A 10 2.11 8.44 -8.40
CA LYS A 10 2.25 9.47 -7.38
C LYS A 10 0.95 10.22 -7.13
N ASN A 11 0.15 10.45 -8.17
CA ASN A 11 -1.12 11.16 -8.02
C ASN A 11 -2.08 10.39 -7.10
N CYS A 12 -2.07 9.07 -7.17
CA CYS A 12 -2.88 8.26 -6.29
C CYS A 12 -2.41 8.37 -4.84
N LEU A 13 -1.10 8.38 -4.63
CA LEU A 13 -0.54 8.57 -3.30
C LEU A 13 -0.89 9.94 -2.73
N ASP A 14 -0.81 10.99 -3.55
CA ASP A 14 -1.14 12.35 -3.12
C ASP A 14 -2.61 12.45 -2.74
N ASN A 15 -3.50 11.84 -3.52
CA ASN A 15 -4.92 11.83 -3.23
C ASN A 15 -5.21 11.10 -1.93
N MET A 16 -4.54 9.98 -1.71
CA MET A 16 -4.72 9.21 -0.48
C MET A 16 -4.21 10.00 0.73
N GLU A 17 -3.11 10.73 0.57
CA GLU A 17 -2.59 11.57 1.63
C GLU A 17 -3.63 12.60 2.07
N GLN A 18 -4.29 13.26 1.11
CA GLN A 18 -5.31 14.24 1.42
C GLN A 18 -6.49 13.61 2.17
N LEU A 19 -6.90 12.43 1.75
CA LEU A 19 -7.99 11.72 2.42
C LEU A 19 -7.62 11.32 3.84
N LEU A 20 -6.43 10.79 4.04
CA LEU A 20 -6.02 10.25 5.34
C LEU A 20 -5.76 11.33 6.37
N LYS A 21 -5.47 12.55 5.93
CA LYS A 21 -5.27 13.67 6.87
C LYS A 21 -6.47 13.95 7.75
N SER A 22 -7.65 13.62 7.29
CA SER A 22 -8.87 13.92 8.04
C SER A 22 -9.28 12.82 9.01
N TYR A 23 -8.51 11.73 9.11
CA TYR A 23 -8.83 10.63 10.00
C TYR A 23 -7.99 10.67 11.26
N PRO A 24 -8.60 10.98 12.43
CA PRO A 24 -7.83 11.20 13.66
C PRO A 24 -7.20 9.92 14.24
N GLY A 25 -7.69 8.76 13.85
CA GLY A 25 -7.14 7.50 14.37
C GLY A 25 -5.82 7.08 13.73
N ILE A 26 -5.35 7.81 12.74
CA ILE A 26 -4.11 7.48 12.03
C ILE A 26 -2.98 8.32 12.61
N SER A 27 -2.03 7.65 13.28
CA SER A 27 -0.93 8.34 13.93
C SER A 27 0.27 8.54 12.99
N ARG A 28 0.41 7.67 11.99
CA ARG A 28 1.56 7.73 11.11
C ARG A 28 1.25 7.04 9.79
N THR A 29 1.64 7.67 8.67
CA THR A 29 1.42 7.11 7.34
C THR A 29 2.71 7.24 6.53
N GLU A 30 3.05 6.18 5.81
CA GLU A 30 4.18 6.19 4.89
C GLU A 30 3.71 5.79 3.51
N TYR A 31 4.36 6.35 2.48
CA TYR A 31 3.95 6.21 1.09
C TYR A 31 5.06 5.58 0.27
N TYR A 32 4.73 4.57 -0.52
CA TYR A 32 5.71 3.83 -1.32
C TYR A 32 5.26 3.76 -2.77
N GLN A 33 6.14 4.13 -3.67
CA GLN A 33 5.90 4.02 -5.11
C GLN A 33 6.50 2.75 -5.71
N LYS A 34 7.28 2.02 -4.94
CA LYS A 34 7.92 0.78 -5.40
C LYS A 34 7.74 -0.31 -4.37
N LEU A 35 7.40 -1.52 -4.86
CA LEU A 35 7.27 -2.67 -3.96
C LEU A 35 8.58 -3.01 -3.26
N GLU A 36 9.70 -2.81 -3.93
CA GLU A 36 11.01 -3.09 -3.34
C GLU A 36 11.31 -2.19 -2.15
N ASP A 37 10.83 -0.93 -2.18
CA ASP A 37 11.02 -0.02 -1.04
C ASP A 37 10.19 -0.45 0.16
N LEU A 38 8.96 -0.87 -0.07
CA LEU A 38 8.13 -1.43 0.97
C LEU A 38 8.77 -2.70 1.53
N SER A 39 9.24 -3.59 0.65
CA SER A 39 9.89 -4.82 1.05
C SER A 39 11.11 -4.55 1.93
N ALA A 40 11.91 -3.56 1.56
CA ALA A 40 13.09 -3.19 2.34
C ALA A 40 12.70 -2.67 3.74
N ALA A 41 11.66 -1.85 3.82
CA ALA A 41 11.17 -1.34 5.10
C ALA A 41 10.71 -2.48 6.00
N LEU A 42 9.98 -3.42 5.44
CA LEU A 42 9.46 -4.56 6.18
C LEU A 42 10.58 -5.48 6.66
N LYS A 43 11.60 -5.68 5.83
CA LYS A 43 12.76 -6.49 6.20
C LYS A 43 13.63 -5.81 7.27
N SER A 44 13.57 -4.50 7.34
CA SER A 44 14.31 -3.76 8.37
C SER A 44 13.65 -3.80 9.74
N GLY A 45 12.45 -4.38 9.84
CA GLY A 45 11.74 -4.53 11.10
C GLY A 45 10.61 -3.55 11.30
N ILE A 46 10.32 -2.69 10.32
CA ILE A 46 9.18 -1.79 10.40
C ILE A 46 7.90 -2.59 10.24
N THR A 47 6.94 -2.35 11.12
CA THR A 47 5.65 -3.03 11.07
C THR A 47 4.53 -2.02 10.84
N TYR A 48 3.50 -2.46 10.14
CA TYR A 48 2.32 -1.65 9.86
C TYR A 48 1.08 -2.38 10.37
N ASP A 49 0.12 -1.60 10.85
CA ASP A 49 -1.19 -2.14 11.21
C ASP A 49 -2.00 -2.45 9.95
N LEU A 50 -1.85 -1.60 8.94
CA LEU A 50 -2.62 -1.69 7.72
C LEU A 50 -1.74 -1.27 6.54
N ILE A 51 -1.84 -2.01 5.45
CA ILE A 51 -1.19 -1.65 4.18
C ILE A 51 -2.28 -1.50 3.13
N LEU A 52 -2.39 -0.30 2.58
CA LEU A 52 -3.25 -0.03 1.44
C LEU A 52 -2.41 -0.28 0.19
N MET A 53 -2.77 -1.30 -0.57
CA MET A 53 -1.93 -1.83 -1.64
C MET A 53 -2.65 -1.76 -2.97
N ASP A 54 -2.02 -1.11 -3.95
CA ASP A 54 -2.47 -1.20 -5.33
C ASP A 54 -2.24 -2.63 -5.84
N ILE A 55 -3.16 -3.12 -6.64
CA ILE A 55 -3.05 -4.47 -7.20
C ILE A 55 -2.08 -4.49 -8.38
N GLU A 56 -2.15 -3.49 -9.26
CA GLU A 56 -1.37 -3.48 -10.48
C GLU A 56 -0.13 -2.60 -10.36
N TRP A 57 1.03 -3.22 -10.56
CA TRP A 57 2.31 -2.52 -10.52
C TRP A 57 2.97 -2.64 -11.88
N ASN A 58 3.08 -1.52 -12.59
CA ASN A 58 3.54 -1.49 -13.98
C ASN A 58 5.00 -1.89 -14.14
N GLN A 59 5.81 -1.66 -13.12
CA GLN A 59 7.26 -1.90 -13.19
C GLN A 59 7.69 -3.14 -12.41
N SER A 60 6.75 -3.97 -12.01
CA SER A 60 7.05 -5.17 -11.26
C SER A 60 6.46 -6.40 -11.94
N THR A 61 7.15 -7.52 -11.84
CA THR A 61 6.64 -8.81 -12.30
C THR A 61 5.62 -9.38 -11.32
N GLU A 62 5.55 -8.82 -10.13
CA GLU A 62 4.68 -9.25 -9.05
C GLU A 62 3.58 -8.22 -8.87
N ASN A 63 2.34 -8.67 -8.69
CA ASN A 63 1.25 -7.75 -8.35
C ASN A 63 1.08 -7.63 -6.84
N GLY A 64 0.22 -6.69 -6.43
CA GLY A 64 -0.01 -6.42 -5.00
C GLY A 64 -0.55 -7.61 -4.23
N ILE A 65 -1.37 -8.44 -4.88
CA ILE A 65 -1.95 -9.61 -4.23
C ILE A 65 -0.87 -10.66 -3.96
N GLN A 66 0.01 -10.88 -4.93
CA GLN A 66 1.13 -11.81 -4.77
C GLN A 66 2.07 -11.34 -3.65
N PHE A 67 2.35 -10.05 -3.62
CA PHE A 67 3.18 -9.47 -2.57
C PHE A 67 2.56 -9.69 -1.19
N ALA A 68 1.26 -9.41 -1.06
CA ALA A 68 0.56 -9.56 0.20
C ALA A 68 0.54 -11.01 0.67
N ALA A 69 0.37 -11.95 -0.25
CA ALA A 69 0.36 -13.38 0.09
C ALA A 69 1.70 -13.80 0.68
N GLN A 70 2.81 -13.39 0.07
CA GLN A 70 4.14 -13.68 0.59
C GLN A 70 4.36 -13.06 1.95
N TYR A 71 3.85 -11.86 2.13
CA TYR A 71 4.09 -11.10 3.33
C TYR A 71 3.26 -11.55 4.51
N ASN A 72 2.04 -12.00 4.24
CA ASN A 72 1.14 -12.46 5.28
C ASN A 72 1.71 -13.67 6.03
N LEU A 73 2.53 -14.46 5.38
CA LEU A 73 3.22 -15.58 6.03
C LEU A 73 4.23 -15.09 7.07
N LEU A 74 4.81 -13.91 6.87
CA LEU A 74 5.82 -13.35 7.76
C LEU A 74 5.22 -12.45 8.83
N SER A 75 4.12 -11.80 8.53
CA SER A 75 3.47 -10.86 9.45
C SER A 75 1.96 -10.99 9.37
N PRO A 76 1.39 -12.06 9.95
CA PRO A 76 -0.05 -12.30 9.83
C PRO A 76 -0.91 -11.28 10.55
N GLN A 77 -0.32 -10.43 11.37
CA GLN A 77 -1.06 -9.39 12.09
C GLN A 77 -1.29 -8.14 11.25
N THR A 78 -0.56 -7.97 10.17
CA THR A 78 -0.72 -6.84 9.28
C THR A 78 -1.88 -7.09 8.33
N GLN A 79 -2.83 -6.15 8.28
CA GLN A 79 -3.97 -6.26 7.37
C GLN A 79 -3.66 -5.57 6.05
N PHE A 80 -4.11 -6.17 4.96
CA PHE A 80 -3.98 -5.60 3.63
C PHE A 80 -5.35 -5.23 3.10
N ILE A 81 -5.46 -4.01 2.56
CA ILE A 81 -6.64 -3.59 1.80
C ILE A 81 -6.15 -3.25 0.40
N PHE A 82 -6.77 -3.89 -0.60
CA PHE A 82 -6.38 -3.66 -1.99
C PHE A 82 -7.18 -2.51 -2.55
N VAL A 83 -6.45 -1.53 -3.09
CA VAL A 83 -7.03 -0.37 -3.73
C VAL A 83 -6.67 -0.46 -5.20
N THR A 84 -7.63 -0.23 -6.06
CA THR A 84 -7.39 -0.34 -7.49
C THR A 84 -7.90 0.92 -8.19
N ALA A 85 -7.12 1.37 -9.17
CA ALA A 85 -7.51 2.47 -10.05
C ALA A 85 -8.49 2.01 -11.13
N TYR A 86 -9.10 0.90 -10.92
CA TYR A 86 -9.97 0.21 -11.85
C TYR A 86 -11.11 1.09 -12.37
N ASN A 87 -11.56 1.98 -11.53
CA ASN A 87 -12.69 2.84 -11.87
C ASN A 87 -12.41 3.74 -13.06
N ASP A 88 -11.17 4.14 -13.25
CA ASP A 88 -10.82 5.03 -14.36
C ASP A 88 -11.00 4.36 -15.71
N LYS A 89 -10.87 3.04 -15.75
CA LYS A 89 -11.02 2.28 -16.99
C LYS A 89 -12.47 2.02 -17.34
N PHE A 90 -13.36 2.06 -16.38
CA PHE A 90 -14.75 1.67 -16.54
C PHE A 90 -15.75 2.78 -16.30
N SER A 91 -15.29 3.95 -15.94
CA SER A 91 -16.16 5.10 -15.70
C SER A 91 -16.55 5.83 -16.97
N GLN A 92 -16.26 5.28 -18.10
CA GLN A 92 -16.51 5.94 -19.39
C GLN A 92 -17.83 5.58 -20.00
#